data_c41608e2ac591b42ab8e471b6fc04c21
#
_entry.id   c41608e2ac591b42ab8e471b6fc04c21
#
_cell.length_a   1.000
_cell.length_b   1.000
_cell.length_c   1.000
_cell.angle_alpha   90.00
_cell.angle_beta   90.00
_cell.angle_gamma   90.00
#
_symmetry.space_group_name_H-M   'P 1'
#
loop_
_entity.id
_entity.type
_entity.pdbx_description
1 polymer ?
#
loop_
_entity_poly.entity_id
_entity_poly.type
_entity_poly.pdbx_seq_one_letter_code
_entity_poly.pdbx_strand_id
1 'polypeptide(L)'
;MRAFDAYKILDEQEAGSLIDLIAPCMDDYLYIIDLKNDTLRISQSAVERFMLPDKFMNDATKHLRTLVYEKDRKLLENHKRKIYDGKEKRYNVLCRLMNSKNLPVWINCRGEVINDEAGKPRYIIGCMNETGTRQRADNISGLLGEKEMASYLYSQPKEKLSGYFIQIGIDDFGIINNVQGQIYGNYILKRVAECIAECLSSGQRIYHLVTDKYMLVDMLSKSQDDVVQLFKRIGEKIDEFIVDENYKSIFSISAGVTDISTLAEDAIECRKKSDFSLKCAKKRGGGSLYFFEEEDYKVSLCKNTILSALRSATVNDFEGFEVYYQPILDSADRIIGAEALLRFFMHSDEGDEMISPVEFIPLLEKSRLIIPVGEFVLNEAAKMCREMQQYIADFRVNINVSYIQIMCGSMANKILTAIRANNLRPESICIEMTESGFMDMTPCFCSFRKKLDENNIQFIIDDFGTGYSNLRYISEMNPDYVKIDKDFTAMAMRSEKDHELFRKIIEMVHSVNIKICIEGIEKEEWACAMKEIHVDYMQGYLYGRPCEKGVFLNNYGI
;
A
#
# COMPACT_ATOMS: atom_id res chain seq x y z
N MET A 1 0.61 -53.79 -31.86
CA MET A 1 1.20 -52.55 -32.45
C MET A 1 2.67 -52.58 -32.12
N ARG A 2 3.50 -52.89 -33.11
CA ARG A 2 4.96 -53.04 -32.92
C ARG A 2 5.55 -51.68 -32.47
N ALA A 3 6.33 -51.68 -31.39
CA ALA A 3 7.15 -50.56 -31.02
C ALA A 3 7.93 -50.12 -32.26
N PHE A 4 7.81 -48.84 -32.60
CA PHE A 4 8.66 -48.24 -33.64
C PHE A 4 10.09 -48.49 -33.24
N ASP A 5 10.87 -49.13 -34.12
CA ASP A 5 12.31 -49.21 -34.03
C ASP A 5 12.89 -47.79 -34.19
N ALA A 6 12.77 -46.98 -33.13
CA ALA A 6 13.35 -45.62 -33.01
C ALA A 6 14.88 -45.68 -32.91
N TYR A 7 15.49 -46.84 -33.14
CA TYR A 7 16.92 -47.12 -32.97
C TYR A 7 17.73 -47.05 -34.25
N LYS A 8 17.15 -46.66 -35.38
CA LYS A 8 17.98 -46.21 -36.51
C LYS A 8 18.42 -44.80 -36.24
N ILE A 9 19.54 -44.72 -35.62
CA ILE A 9 20.47 -43.66 -35.40
C ILE A 9 20.17 -42.48 -36.32
N LEU A 10 19.52 -41.44 -35.77
CA LEU A 10 19.62 -40.11 -36.34
C LEU A 10 21.11 -39.76 -36.36
N ASP A 11 21.66 -39.54 -37.54
CA ASP A 11 22.97 -38.93 -37.69
C ASP A 11 22.99 -37.60 -36.94
N GLU A 12 24.11 -37.23 -36.34
CA GLU A 12 24.25 -36.01 -35.54
C GLU A 12 23.85 -34.76 -36.33
N GLN A 13 24.01 -34.76 -37.66
CA GLN A 13 23.53 -33.76 -38.58
C GLN A 13 22.00 -33.76 -38.77
N GLU A 14 21.38 -34.93 -38.87
CA GLU A 14 19.92 -35.07 -39.01
C GLU A 14 19.21 -34.65 -37.74
N ALA A 15 19.70 -35.06 -36.57
CA ALA A 15 19.18 -34.66 -35.28
C ALA A 15 19.26 -33.14 -35.05
N GLY A 16 20.35 -32.54 -35.54
CA GLY A 16 20.51 -31.10 -35.48
C GLY A 16 19.58 -30.32 -36.39
N SER A 17 19.39 -30.83 -37.59
CA SER A 17 18.42 -30.23 -38.54
C SER A 17 16.99 -30.30 -38.00
N LEU A 18 16.66 -31.37 -37.27
CA LEU A 18 15.35 -31.51 -36.61
C LEU A 18 15.16 -30.48 -35.49
N ILE A 19 16.18 -30.24 -34.64
CA ILE A 19 16.11 -29.16 -33.62
C ILE A 19 15.90 -27.82 -34.30
N ASP A 20 16.67 -27.48 -35.33
CA ASP A 20 16.56 -26.20 -36.01
C ASP A 20 15.19 -26.00 -36.71
N LEU A 21 14.55 -27.07 -37.14
CA LEU A 21 13.23 -27.05 -37.75
C LEU A 21 12.11 -26.91 -36.73
N ILE A 22 12.19 -27.61 -35.58
CA ILE A 22 11.10 -27.67 -34.59
C ILE A 22 11.22 -26.57 -33.56
N ALA A 23 12.41 -26.14 -33.15
CA ALA A 23 12.64 -25.17 -32.10
C ALA A 23 11.91 -23.81 -32.32
N PRO A 24 11.81 -23.26 -33.58
CA PRO A 24 11.02 -22.05 -33.82
C PRO A 24 9.51 -22.19 -33.55
N CYS A 25 9.01 -23.42 -33.55
CA CYS A 25 7.60 -23.74 -33.31
C CYS A 25 7.30 -24.06 -31.84
N MET A 26 8.33 -24.08 -30.98
CA MET A 26 8.21 -24.47 -29.58
C MET A 26 8.69 -23.33 -28.65
N ASP A 27 8.05 -23.24 -27.50
CA ASP A 27 8.44 -22.33 -26.44
C ASP A 27 9.58 -22.88 -25.57
N ASP A 28 9.86 -24.18 -25.65
CA ASP A 28 10.92 -24.87 -24.91
C ASP A 28 12.26 -24.81 -25.65
N TYR A 29 13.35 -24.76 -24.91
CA TYR A 29 14.69 -24.89 -25.46
C TYR A 29 15.02 -26.38 -25.66
N LEU A 30 15.17 -26.79 -26.90
CA LEU A 30 15.50 -28.17 -27.24
C LEU A 30 17.00 -28.42 -27.16
N TYR A 31 17.41 -29.63 -26.71
CA TYR A 31 18.81 -30.00 -26.68
C TYR A 31 18.99 -31.51 -26.88
N ILE A 32 20.19 -31.86 -27.38
CA ILE A 32 20.69 -33.22 -27.49
C ILE A 32 22.12 -33.23 -26.93
N ILE A 33 22.41 -34.20 -26.05
CA ILE A 33 23.77 -34.46 -25.51
C ILE A 33 24.22 -35.83 -25.98
N ASP A 34 25.37 -35.91 -26.64
CA ASP A 34 26.07 -37.18 -26.89
C ASP A 34 26.99 -37.46 -25.70
N LEU A 35 26.64 -38.47 -24.93
CA LEU A 35 27.40 -38.86 -23.73
C LEU A 35 28.76 -39.51 -24.03
N LYS A 36 28.94 -40.10 -25.23
CA LYS A 36 30.18 -40.76 -25.64
C LYS A 36 31.19 -39.74 -26.13
N ASN A 37 30.75 -38.79 -26.93
CA ASN A 37 31.62 -37.77 -27.52
C ASN A 37 31.70 -36.48 -26.68
N ASP A 38 30.88 -36.37 -25.62
CA ASP A 38 30.72 -35.20 -24.76
C ASP A 38 30.36 -33.93 -25.57
N THR A 39 29.44 -34.10 -26.56
CA THR A 39 28.96 -32.99 -27.37
C THR A 39 27.54 -32.55 -26.96
N LEU A 40 27.25 -31.26 -27.08
CA LEU A 40 25.93 -30.66 -26.84
C LEU A 40 25.49 -29.93 -28.11
N ARG A 41 24.26 -30.23 -28.55
CA ARG A 41 23.54 -29.42 -29.52
C ARG A 41 22.29 -28.86 -28.89
N ILE A 42 22.02 -27.55 -29.10
CA ILE A 42 20.97 -26.82 -28.42
C ILE A 42 20.32 -25.81 -29.38
N SER A 43 19.05 -25.45 -29.12
CA SER A 43 18.32 -24.49 -29.94
C SER A 43 18.92 -23.07 -29.89
N GLN A 44 18.77 -22.31 -31.00
CA GLN A 44 19.27 -20.94 -31.12
C GLN A 44 18.74 -20.02 -30.00
N SER A 45 17.47 -20.16 -29.65
CA SER A 45 16.86 -19.38 -28.57
C SER A 45 17.52 -19.61 -27.20
N ALA A 46 18.06 -20.83 -26.95
CA ALA A 46 18.83 -21.11 -25.74
C ALA A 46 20.22 -20.47 -25.77
N VAL A 47 20.87 -20.48 -26.94
CA VAL A 47 22.18 -19.82 -27.13
C VAL A 47 22.10 -18.35 -26.77
N GLU A 48 21.10 -17.65 -27.28
CA GLU A 48 20.87 -16.23 -27.02
C GLU A 48 20.50 -15.96 -25.55
N ARG A 49 19.67 -16.81 -24.99
CA ARG A 49 19.17 -16.65 -23.61
C ARG A 49 20.24 -16.85 -22.56
N PHE A 50 21.13 -17.81 -22.78
CA PHE A 50 22.13 -18.22 -21.80
C PHE A 50 23.57 -17.83 -22.20
N MET A 51 23.74 -17.05 -23.27
CA MET A 51 25.04 -16.63 -23.80
C MET A 51 25.99 -17.83 -24.03
N LEU A 52 25.47 -18.90 -24.62
CA LEU A 52 26.30 -20.04 -25.00
C LEU A 52 27.13 -19.69 -26.23
N PRO A 53 28.30 -20.32 -26.43
CA PRO A 53 29.20 -19.99 -27.53
C PRO A 53 28.59 -20.27 -28.92
N ASP A 54 27.90 -21.41 -29.07
CA ASP A 54 27.30 -21.84 -30.34
C ASP A 54 26.18 -22.85 -30.08
N LYS A 55 25.43 -23.19 -31.12
CA LYS A 55 24.42 -24.27 -31.13
C LYS A 55 25.03 -25.65 -30.96
N PHE A 56 26.26 -25.82 -31.41
CA PHE A 56 27.00 -27.06 -31.27
C PHE A 56 28.30 -26.82 -30.48
N MET A 57 28.49 -27.60 -29.43
CA MET A 57 29.61 -27.44 -28.50
C MET A 57 30.24 -28.78 -28.19
N ASN A 58 31.55 -28.85 -28.27
CA ASN A 58 32.34 -29.90 -27.65
C ASN A 58 32.49 -29.61 -26.16
N ASP A 59 32.94 -30.61 -25.38
CA ASP A 59 33.07 -30.49 -23.92
C ASP A 59 31.74 -30.05 -23.23
N ALA A 60 30.63 -30.70 -23.62
CA ALA A 60 29.28 -30.43 -23.11
C ALA A 60 29.23 -30.37 -21.57
N THR A 61 29.93 -31.29 -20.93
CA THR A 61 30.04 -31.36 -19.46
C THR A 61 30.59 -30.07 -18.85
N LYS A 62 31.61 -29.49 -19.48
CA LYS A 62 32.27 -28.27 -19.03
C LYS A 62 31.32 -27.06 -19.19
N HIS A 63 30.70 -26.93 -20.36
CA HIS A 63 29.75 -25.84 -20.64
C HIS A 63 28.52 -25.88 -19.73
N LEU A 64 27.93 -27.04 -19.54
CA LEU A 64 26.80 -27.21 -18.63
C LEU A 64 27.17 -26.90 -17.17
N ARG A 65 28.36 -27.26 -16.72
CA ARG A 65 28.85 -26.98 -15.37
C ARG A 65 29.00 -25.47 -15.12
N THR A 66 29.46 -24.70 -16.11
CA THR A 66 29.58 -23.25 -15.99
C THR A 66 28.22 -22.56 -16.02
N LEU A 67 27.28 -23.09 -16.81
CA LEU A 67 25.94 -22.56 -16.95
C LEU A 67 25.08 -22.74 -15.69
N VAL A 68 25.29 -23.85 -14.97
CA VAL A 68 24.49 -24.18 -13.78
C VAL A 68 24.91 -23.35 -12.58
N TYR A 69 23.92 -22.79 -11.88
CA TYR A 69 24.14 -22.07 -10.62
C TYR A 69 24.88 -22.94 -9.61
N GLU A 70 25.88 -22.38 -8.95
CA GLU A 70 26.85 -23.12 -8.15
C GLU A 70 26.21 -24.07 -7.12
N LYS A 71 25.18 -23.63 -6.41
CA LYS A 71 24.50 -24.44 -5.38
C LYS A 71 23.75 -25.65 -5.95
N ASP A 72 23.39 -25.64 -7.25
CA ASP A 72 22.61 -26.71 -7.89
C ASP A 72 23.51 -27.72 -8.64
N ARG A 73 24.84 -27.50 -8.74
CA ARG A 73 25.78 -28.36 -9.45
C ARG A 73 25.78 -29.81 -8.92
N LYS A 74 25.74 -29.98 -7.59
CA LYS A 74 25.70 -31.32 -6.96
C LYS A 74 24.43 -32.11 -7.34
N LEU A 75 23.30 -31.41 -7.50
CA LEU A 75 22.03 -32.04 -7.90
C LEU A 75 22.17 -32.66 -9.30
N LEU A 76 22.71 -31.92 -10.26
CA LEU A 76 22.90 -32.38 -11.63
C LEU A 76 23.98 -33.46 -11.76
N GLU A 77 25.05 -33.37 -11.00
CA GLU A 77 26.09 -34.43 -10.94
C GLU A 77 25.52 -35.77 -10.43
N ASN A 78 24.59 -35.72 -9.47
CA ASN A 78 23.92 -36.93 -8.97
C ASN A 78 22.98 -37.55 -10.03
N HIS A 79 22.23 -36.76 -10.78
CA HIS A 79 21.39 -37.24 -11.87
C HIS A 79 22.24 -37.80 -13.00
N LYS A 80 23.32 -37.11 -13.37
CA LYS A 80 24.28 -37.58 -14.37
C LYS A 80 24.86 -38.98 -14.00
N ARG A 81 25.26 -39.18 -12.73
CA ARG A 81 25.73 -40.48 -12.24
C ARG A 81 24.66 -41.57 -12.39
N LYS A 82 23.40 -41.29 -12.01
CA LYS A 82 22.31 -42.28 -12.14
C LYS A 82 22.03 -42.65 -13.59
N ILE A 83 22.17 -41.69 -14.52
CA ILE A 83 22.03 -41.93 -15.96
C ILE A 83 23.15 -42.86 -16.44
N TYR A 84 24.42 -42.56 -16.11
CA TYR A 84 25.55 -43.42 -16.49
C TYR A 84 25.48 -44.85 -15.89
N ASP A 85 24.91 -44.96 -14.66
CA ASP A 85 24.68 -46.25 -14.00
C ASP A 85 23.48 -47.03 -14.61
N GLY A 86 22.79 -46.46 -15.61
CA GLY A 86 21.58 -47.06 -16.21
C GLY A 86 20.35 -47.10 -15.31
N LYS A 87 20.39 -46.39 -14.18
CA LYS A 87 19.30 -46.35 -13.17
C LYS A 87 18.20 -45.37 -13.54
N GLU A 88 18.45 -44.40 -14.40
CA GLU A 88 17.53 -43.34 -14.78
C GLU A 88 17.44 -43.28 -16.31
N LYS A 89 16.24 -43.61 -16.86
CA LYS A 89 15.94 -43.53 -18.30
C LYS A 89 15.25 -42.26 -18.72
N ARG A 90 14.58 -41.61 -17.77
CA ARG A 90 13.92 -40.31 -17.93
C ARG A 90 14.25 -39.46 -16.73
N TYR A 91 14.51 -38.21 -16.94
CA TYR A 91 14.72 -37.29 -15.84
C TYR A 91 13.86 -36.02 -15.98
N ASN A 92 13.57 -35.44 -14.85
CA ASN A 92 12.88 -34.19 -14.72
C ASN A 92 13.50 -33.45 -13.52
N VAL A 93 14.31 -32.45 -13.81
CA VAL A 93 15.12 -31.76 -12.79
C VAL A 93 14.88 -30.29 -12.82
N LEU A 94 14.47 -29.73 -11.68
CA LEU A 94 14.35 -28.30 -11.47
C LEU A 94 15.67 -27.76 -10.94
N CYS A 95 16.34 -26.88 -11.68
CA CYS A 95 17.60 -26.25 -11.31
C CYS A 95 17.69 -24.83 -11.82
N ARG A 96 18.67 -24.08 -11.35
CA ARG A 96 18.92 -22.71 -11.81
C ARG A 96 20.05 -22.68 -12.81
N LEU A 97 19.82 -22.01 -13.94
CA LEU A 97 20.83 -21.68 -14.94
C LEU A 97 21.10 -20.19 -14.93
N MET A 98 22.33 -19.80 -15.26
CA MET A 98 22.73 -18.41 -15.38
C MET A 98 22.29 -17.86 -16.73
N ASN A 99 21.53 -16.77 -16.76
CA ASN A 99 21.09 -16.13 -18.01
C ASN A 99 22.16 -15.16 -18.56
N SER A 100 21.87 -14.54 -19.72
CA SER A 100 22.75 -13.56 -20.38
C SER A 100 23.08 -12.31 -19.54
N LYS A 101 22.30 -12.02 -18.49
CA LYS A 101 22.55 -10.94 -17.54
C LYS A 101 23.25 -11.40 -16.26
N ASN A 102 23.78 -12.61 -16.26
CA ASN A 102 24.41 -13.28 -15.11
C ASN A 102 23.48 -13.38 -13.88
N LEU A 103 22.17 -13.56 -14.11
CA LEU A 103 21.18 -13.78 -13.08
C LEU A 103 20.70 -15.23 -13.10
N PRO A 104 20.53 -15.91 -11.95
CA PRO A 104 20.02 -17.26 -11.89
C PRO A 104 18.52 -17.30 -12.22
N VAL A 105 18.13 -18.12 -13.19
CA VAL A 105 16.74 -18.38 -13.58
C VAL A 105 16.38 -19.83 -13.35
N TRP A 106 15.17 -20.09 -12.84
CA TRP A 106 14.70 -21.46 -12.61
C TRP A 106 14.31 -22.12 -13.92
N ILE A 107 14.93 -23.25 -14.19
CA ILE A 107 14.73 -24.06 -15.40
C ILE A 107 14.29 -25.46 -15.00
N ASN A 108 13.23 -25.93 -15.63
CA ASN A 108 12.85 -27.33 -15.58
C ASN A 108 13.46 -28.07 -16.77
N CYS A 109 14.44 -28.92 -16.51
CA CYS A 109 15.13 -29.75 -17.49
C CYS A 109 14.48 -31.13 -17.54
N ARG A 110 13.92 -31.50 -18.69
CA ARG A 110 13.31 -32.82 -18.92
C ARG A 110 14.01 -33.51 -20.08
N GLY A 111 14.22 -34.80 -19.94
CA GLY A 111 14.86 -35.54 -21.01
C GLY A 111 14.70 -37.05 -20.90
N GLU A 112 14.90 -37.71 -22.02
CA GLU A 112 14.94 -39.17 -22.17
C GLU A 112 16.32 -39.64 -22.59
N VAL A 113 16.76 -40.72 -21.98
CA VAL A 113 18.08 -41.34 -22.25
C VAL A 113 17.88 -42.42 -23.30
N ILE A 114 18.61 -42.32 -24.39
CA ILE A 114 18.64 -43.31 -25.47
C ILE A 114 19.94 -44.11 -25.32
N ASN A 115 19.81 -45.45 -25.27
CA ASN A 115 20.93 -46.35 -25.16
C ASN A 115 21.46 -46.75 -26.56
N ASP A 116 22.72 -47.14 -26.64
CA ASP A 116 23.33 -47.78 -27.81
C ASP A 116 22.90 -49.26 -27.96
N GLU A 117 23.37 -49.92 -29.01
CA GLU A 117 23.08 -51.35 -29.27
C GLU A 117 23.58 -52.28 -28.15
N ALA A 118 24.56 -51.87 -27.37
CA ALA A 118 25.08 -52.58 -26.22
C ALA A 118 24.31 -52.30 -24.92
N GLY A 119 23.21 -51.49 -24.98
CA GLY A 119 22.38 -51.12 -23.83
C GLY A 119 22.99 -50.07 -22.92
N LYS A 120 24.07 -49.36 -23.33
CA LYS A 120 24.70 -48.29 -22.57
C LYS A 120 24.10 -46.92 -22.97
N PRO A 121 23.95 -45.97 -22.03
CA PRO A 121 23.48 -44.62 -22.32
C PRO A 121 24.34 -43.93 -23.38
N ARG A 122 23.72 -43.51 -24.48
CA ARG A 122 24.40 -42.89 -25.63
C ARG A 122 24.01 -41.43 -25.80
N TYR A 123 22.71 -41.14 -25.88
CA TYR A 123 22.19 -39.79 -26.07
C TYR A 123 21.24 -39.41 -24.96
N ILE A 124 21.20 -38.12 -24.67
CA ILE A 124 20.11 -37.50 -23.91
C ILE A 124 19.41 -36.53 -24.84
N ILE A 125 18.12 -36.73 -25.07
CA ILE A 125 17.28 -35.82 -25.84
C ILE A 125 16.29 -35.18 -24.88
N GLY A 126 16.19 -33.85 -24.88
CA GLY A 126 15.34 -33.17 -23.92
C GLY A 126 14.94 -31.76 -24.31
N CYS A 127 14.18 -31.20 -23.42
CA CYS A 127 13.79 -29.79 -23.46
C CYS A 127 13.98 -29.15 -22.09
N MET A 128 14.20 -27.85 -22.13
CA MET A 128 14.28 -26.99 -20.94
C MET A 128 13.25 -25.89 -21.08
N ASN A 129 12.55 -25.57 -19.98
CA ASN A 129 11.69 -24.40 -19.92
C ASN A 129 11.95 -23.58 -18.66
N GLU A 130 11.79 -22.27 -18.77
CA GLU A 130 11.86 -21.38 -17.62
C GLU A 130 10.58 -21.52 -16.80
N THR A 131 10.73 -21.80 -15.50
CA THR A 131 9.62 -21.90 -14.57
C THR A 131 9.13 -20.49 -14.25
N GLY A 132 7.87 -20.17 -14.55
CA GLY A 132 7.22 -18.89 -14.21
C GLY A 132 7.27 -17.81 -15.27
N THR A 133 7.90 -18.00 -16.46
CA THR A 133 8.00 -16.94 -17.49
C THR A 133 7.23 -17.20 -18.78
N ARG A 134 6.67 -18.38 -19.00
CA ARG A 134 6.10 -18.78 -20.31
C ARG A 134 4.71 -19.41 -20.28
N GLN A 135 3.96 -19.27 -19.20
CA GLN A 135 2.53 -19.56 -19.28
C GLN A 135 1.84 -18.41 -20.01
N ARG A 136 1.44 -18.61 -21.27
CA ARG A 136 0.69 -17.62 -22.05
C ARG A 136 -0.70 -17.37 -21.47
N ALA A 137 -1.28 -18.40 -20.85
CA ALA A 137 -2.59 -18.30 -20.20
C ALA A 137 -2.46 -18.61 -18.70
N ASP A 138 -3.26 -17.91 -17.91
CA ASP A 138 -3.42 -18.19 -16.49
C ASP A 138 -4.13 -19.54 -16.27
N ASN A 139 -3.57 -20.39 -15.44
CA ASN A 139 -4.11 -21.76 -15.21
C ASN A 139 -5.45 -21.77 -14.47
N ILE A 140 -5.85 -20.69 -13.83
CA ILE A 140 -7.09 -20.58 -13.05
C ILE A 140 -8.20 -20.04 -13.95
N SER A 141 -7.99 -18.85 -14.51
CA SER A 141 -8.99 -18.17 -15.34
C SER A 141 -8.99 -18.64 -16.79
N GLY A 142 -7.90 -19.26 -17.28
CA GLY A 142 -7.70 -19.61 -18.68
C GLY A 142 -7.44 -18.42 -19.60
N LEU A 143 -7.37 -17.21 -19.07
CA LEU A 143 -7.16 -15.99 -19.84
C LEU A 143 -5.68 -15.78 -20.14
N LEU A 144 -5.39 -15.11 -21.26
CA LEU A 144 -4.05 -14.64 -21.60
C LEU A 144 -3.57 -13.59 -20.58
N GLY A 145 -2.25 -13.51 -20.38
CA GLY A 145 -1.63 -12.62 -19.43
C GLY A 145 -1.25 -11.24 -19.99
N GLU A 146 -0.60 -10.44 -19.16
CA GLU A 146 -0.18 -9.07 -19.47
C GLU A 146 0.80 -8.99 -20.66
N LYS A 147 1.67 -9.99 -20.82
CA LYS A 147 2.63 -10.05 -21.94
C LYS A 147 1.91 -10.18 -23.30
N GLU A 148 0.88 -11.03 -23.36
CA GLU A 148 0.09 -11.23 -24.55
C GLU A 148 -0.79 -10.00 -24.85
N MET A 149 -1.28 -9.32 -23.80
CA MET A 149 -1.94 -8.02 -23.96
C MET A 149 -1.01 -7.00 -24.58
N ALA A 150 0.21 -6.84 -24.07
CA ALA A 150 1.20 -5.93 -24.61
C ALA A 150 1.54 -6.28 -26.09
N SER A 151 1.78 -7.56 -26.40
CA SER A 151 2.05 -8.02 -27.77
C SER A 151 0.89 -7.72 -28.70
N TYR A 152 -0.35 -7.89 -28.25
CA TYR A 152 -1.53 -7.53 -29.03
C TYR A 152 -1.59 -6.03 -29.31
N LEU A 153 -1.41 -5.20 -28.30
CA LEU A 153 -1.45 -3.73 -28.44
C LEU A 153 -0.35 -3.21 -29.37
N TYR A 154 0.88 -3.71 -29.23
CA TYR A 154 2.00 -3.35 -30.14
C TYR A 154 1.79 -3.82 -31.58
N SER A 155 0.99 -4.85 -31.80
CA SER A 155 0.65 -5.31 -33.17
C SER A 155 -0.40 -4.43 -33.85
N GLN A 156 -1.11 -3.59 -33.12
CA GLN A 156 -2.13 -2.71 -33.68
C GLN A 156 -1.51 -1.44 -34.29
N PRO A 157 -2.03 -0.95 -35.43
CA PRO A 157 -1.64 0.35 -35.95
C PRO A 157 -1.98 1.46 -34.95
N LYS A 158 -1.06 2.41 -34.71
CA LYS A 158 -1.27 3.50 -33.74
C LYS A 158 -2.56 4.29 -33.97
N GLU A 159 -2.96 4.46 -35.23
CA GLU A 159 -4.19 5.16 -35.64
C GLU A 159 -5.47 4.42 -35.24
N LYS A 160 -5.38 3.13 -34.90
CA LYS A 160 -6.50 2.30 -34.44
C LYS A 160 -6.55 2.12 -32.93
N LEU A 161 -5.55 2.64 -32.21
CA LEU A 161 -5.52 2.60 -30.74
C LEU A 161 -6.43 3.72 -30.19
N SER A 162 -7.73 3.42 -30.13
CA SER A 162 -8.74 4.28 -29.51
C SER A 162 -9.68 3.43 -28.67
N GLY A 163 -10.23 4.00 -27.61
CA GLY A 163 -11.10 3.30 -26.66
C GLY A 163 -10.54 3.32 -25.24
N TYR A 164 -10.82 2.28 -24.46
CA TYR A 164 -10.57 2.31 -23.02
C TYR A 164 -9.85 1.05 -22.53
N PHE A 165 -8.96 1.24 -21.56
CA PHE A 165 -8.53 0.20 -20.64
C PHE A 165 -9.47 0.22 -19.43
N ILE A 166 -10.08 -0.92 -19.14
CA ILE A 166 -10.97 -1.11 -18.01
C ILE A 166 -10.34 -2.16 -17.11
N GLN A 167 -9.69 -1.72 -16.05
CA GLN A 167 -9.09 -2.62 -15.08
C GLN A 167 -10.12 -2.99 -14.02
N ILE A 168 -10.55 -4.25 -14.02
CA ILE A 168 -11.56 -4.79 -13.13
C ILE A 168 -10.87 -5.55 -11.99
N GLY A 169 -11.34 -5.37 -10.77
CA GLY A 169 -10.90 -6.13 -9.60
C GLY A 169 -12.07 -6.57 -8.74
N ILE A 170 -11.97 -7.77 -8.18
CA ILE A 170 -12.97 -8.28 -7.23
C ILE A 170 -12.79 -7.54 -5.91
N ASP A 171 -13.89 -7.01 -5.36
CA ASP A 171 -13.86 -6.33 -4.08
C ASP A 171 -13.72 -7.34 -2.95
N ASP A 172 -12.89 -7.01 -1.96
CA ASP A 172 -12.64 -7.82 -0.76
C ASP A 172 -12.31 -9.30 -1.01
N PHE A 173 -11.70 -9.62 -2.16
CA PHE A 173 -11.35 -10.99 -2.55
C PHE A 173 -10.56 -11.75 -1.47
N GLY A 174 -9.74 -11.04 -0.68
CA GLY A 174 -9.04 -11.60 0.46
C GLY A 174 -9.97 -12.22 1.51
N ILE A 175 -11.14 -11.63 1.74
CA ILE A 175 -12.15 -12.16 2.68
C ILE A 175 -12.70 -13.49 2.16
N ILE A 176 -12.98 -13.59 0.85
CA ILE A 176 -13.46 -14.84 0.23
C ILE A 176 -12.45 -15.97 0.47
N ASN A 177 -11.16 -15.71 0.22
CA ASN A 177 -10.11 -16.68 0.45
C ASN A 177 -9.97 -17.08 1.92
N ASN A 178 -10.10 -16.14 2.84
CA ASN A 178 -9.99 -16.40 4.28
C ASN A 178 -11.15 -17.23 4.82
N VAL A 179 -12.37 -16.99 4.32
CA VAL A 179 -13.59 -17.64 4.82
C VAL A 179 -13.84 -18.98 4.11
N GLN A 180 -13.67 -19.03 2.78
CA GLN A 180 -14.05 -20.19 1.96
C GLN A 180 -12.85 -21.03 1.48
N GLY A 181 -11.63 -20.52 1.68
CA GLY A 181 -10.39 -21.16 1.25
C GLY A 181 -10.00 -20.87 -0.20
N GLN A 182 -8.72 -21.08 -0.49
CA GLN A 182 -8.10 -20.73 -1.79
C GLN A 182 -8.70 -21.47 -2.99
N ILE A 183 -9.15 -22.72 -2.80
CA ILE A 183 -9.76 -23.52 -3.89
C ILE A 183 -11.05 -22.85 -4.37
N TYR A 184 -11.87 -22.38 -3.44
CA TYR A 184 -13.10 -21.67 -3.77
C TYR A 184 -12.80 -20.29 -4.36
N GLY A 185 -11.81 -19.57 -3.85
CA GLY A 185 -11.35 -18.31 -4.45
C GLY A 185 -10.90 -18.48 -5.90
N ASN A 186 -10.16 -19.55 -6.21
CA ASN A 186 -9.77 -19.89 -7.59
C ASN A 186 -10.99 -20.18 -8.48
N TYR A 187 -12.02 -20.84 -7.94
CA TYR A 187 -13.28 -21.04 -8.65
C TYR A 187 -13.97 -19.71 -8.95
N ILE A 188 -14.04 -18.78 -7.98
CA ILE A 188 -14.59 -17.44 -8.18
C ILE A 188 -13.83 -16.68 -9.27
N LEU A 189 -12.49 -16.70 -9.24
CA LEU A 189 -11.66 -16.06 -10.27
C LEU A 189 -12.02 -16.57 -11.66
N LYS A 190 -12.16 -17.88 -11.83
CA LYS A 190 -12.55 -18.49 -13.11
C LYS A 190 -13.92 -18.02 -13.54
N ARG A 191 -14.92 -18.09 -12.65
CA ARG A 191 -16.31 -17.72 -12.97
C ARG A 191 -16.47 -16.24 -13.29
N VAL A 192 -15.79 -15.34 -12.56
CA VAL A 192 -15.77 -13.92 -12.88
C VAL A 192 -15.17 -13.67 -14.27
N ALA A 193 -14.07 -14.34 -14.61
CA ALA A 193 -13.47 -14.25 -15.94
C ALA A 193 -14.47 -14.69 -17.04
N GLU A 194 -15.20 -15.78 -16.82
CA GLU A 194 -16.23 -16.29 -17.74
C GLU A 194 -17.40 -15.28 -17.86
N CYS A 195 -17.93 -14.76 -16.75
CA CYS A 195 -18.99 -13.75 -16.75
C CYS A 195 -18.60 -12.49 -17.53
N ILE A 196 -17.36 -12.01 -17.34
CA ILE A 196 -16.86 -10.87 -18.10
C ILE A 196 -16.79 -11.23 -19.59
N ALA A 197 -16.19 -12.38 -19.94
CA ALA A 197 -15.99 -12.80 -21.32
C ALA A 197 -17.34 -12.97 -22.08
N GLU A 198 -18.40 -13.44 -21.43
CA GLU A 198 -19.75 -13.56 -21.99
C GLU A 198 -20.37 -12.20 -22.36
N CYS A 199 -19.96 -11.12 -21.71
CA CYS A 199 -20.45 -9.76 -22.00
C CYS A 199 -19.69 -9.07 -23.13
N LEU A 200 -18.60 -9.65 -23.64
CA LEU A 200 -17.71 -9.00 -24.61
C LEU A 200 -18.14 -9.24 -26.07
N SER A 201 -17.88 -8.24 -26.90
CA SER A 201 -18.05 -8.26 -28.36
C SER A 201 -16.72 -8.44 -29.09
N SER A 202 -16.77 -8.72 -30.42
CA SER A 202 -15.59 -8.93 -31.25
C SER A 202 -14.72 -7.70 -31.41
N GLY A 203 -13.93 -7.26 -30.61
CA GLY A 203 -13.10 -6.04 -30.58
C GLY A 203 -12.77 -5.65 -29.16
N GLN A 204 -13.37 -6.37 -28.21
CA GLN A 204 -13.06 -6.30 -26.80
C GLN A 204 -12.31 -7.56 -26.37
N ARG A 205 -11.27 -7.42 -25.56
CA ARG A 205 -10.44 -8.54 -25.09
C ARG A 205 -10.17 -8.42 -23.62
N ILE A 206 -10.26 -9.53 -22.90
CA ILE A 206 -9.93 -9.62 -21.48
C ILE A 206 -8.63 -10.37 -21.28
N TYR A 207 -7.85 -9.90 -20.33
CA TYR A 207 -6.57 -10.46 -19.88
C TYR A 207 -6.56 -10.59 -18.37
N HIS A 208 -5.96 -11.66 -17.86
CA HIS A 208 -5.69 -11.79 -16.43
C HIS A 208 -4.38 -11.08 -16.09
N LEU A 209 -4.39 -10.25 -15.05
CA LEU A 209 -3.20 -9.54 -14.60
C LEU A 209 -2.54 -10.28 -13.44
N VAL A 210 -2.85 -9.90 -12.24
CA VAL A 210 -2.29 -10.48 -11.02
C VAL A 210 -3.41 -10.65 -10.00
N THR A 211 -3.43 -11.76 -9.28
CA THR A 211 -4.38 -12.07 -8.21
C THR A 211 -5.85 -12.02 -8.66
N ASP A 212 -6.59 -10.97 -8.29
CA ASP A 212 -8.03 -10.76 -8.54
C ASP A 212 -8.30 -9.70 -9.62
N LYS A 213 -7.28 -9.35 -10.41
CA LYS A 213 -7.37 -8.24 -11.37
C LYS A 213 -7.40 -8.71 -12.82
N TYR A 214 -8.29 -8.13 -13.58
CA TYR A 214 -8.42 -8.32 -15.01
C TYR A 214 -8.25 -7.01 -15.76
N MET A 215 -7.69 -7.05 -16.96
CA MET A 215 -7.66 -5.91 -17.87
C MET A 215 -8.52 -6.20 -19.08
N LEU A 216 -9.54 -5.41 -19.25
CA LEU A 216 -10.36 -5.39 -20.46
C LEU A 216 -9.83 -4.28 -21.39
N VAL A 217 -9.40 -4.68 -22.58
CA VAL A 217 -9.05 -3.79 -23.68
C VAL A 217 -10.28 -3.59 -24.53
N ASP A 218 -10.87 -2.42 -24.47
CA ASP A 218 -12.10 -2.09 -25.20
C ASP A 218 -11.80 -1.08 -26.30
N MET A 219 -11.74 -1.55 -27.55
CA MET A 219 -11.53 -0.70 -28.73
C MET A 219 -12.85 -0.36 -29.44
N LEU A 220 -14.00 -0.71 -28.87
CA LEU A 220 -15.31 -0.47 -29.45
C LEU A 220 -16.02 0.75 -28.87
N SER A 221 -15.94 0.91 -27.55
CA SER A 221 -16.59 2.01 -26.84
C SER A 221 -15.99 3.37 -27.28
N LYS A 222 -16.88 4.31 -27.60
CA LYS A 222 -16.52 5.65 -28.07
C LYS A 222 -16.78 6.73 -27.04
N SER A 223 -17.56 6.40 -26.01
CA SER A 223 -17.92 7.31 -24.93
C SER A 223 -17.79 6.64 -23.56
N GLN A 224 -17.74 7.45 -22.51
CA GLN A 224 -17.79 6.94 -21.14
C GLN A 224 -19.11 6.22 -20.85
N ASP A 225 -20.21 6.64 -21.45
CA ASP A 225 -21.51 6.00 -21.28
C ASP A 225 -21.52 4.56 -21.82
N ASP A 226 -20.84 4.29 -22.93
CA ASP A 226 -20.69 2.93 -23.46
C ASP A 226 -19.99 2.03 -22.44
N VAL A 227 -18.93 2.53 -21.80
CA VAL A 227 -18.18 1.81 -20.75
C VAL A 227 -19.05 1.58 -19.52
N VAL A 228 -19.83 2.58 -19.09
CA VAL A 228 -20.78 2.45 -17.97
C VAL A 228 -21.81 1.33 -18.26
N GLN A 229 -22.36 1.29 -19.47
CA GLN A 229 -23.32 0.25 -19.86
C GLN A 229 -22.68 -1.15 -19.92
N LEU A 230 -21.43 -1.23 -20.39
CA LEU A 230 -20.70 -2.49 -20.39
C LEU A 230 -20.44 -2.97 -18.96
N PHE A 231 -19.95 -2.09 -18.08
CA PHE A 231 -19.68 -2.41 -16.69
C PHE A 231 -20.96 -2.86 -15.95
N LYS A 232 -22.07 -2.18 -16.20
CA LYS A 232 -23.38 -2.56 -15.64
C LYS A 232 -23.79 -3.97 -16.06
N ARG A 233 -23.68 -4.32 -17.37
CA ARG A 233 -23.99 -5.67 -17.86
C ARG A 233 -23.11 -6.74 -17.21
N ILE A 234 -21.80 -6.43 -17.01
CA ILE A 234 -20.90 -7.35 -16.32
C ILE A 234 -21.34 -7.53 -14.86
N GLY A 235 -21.72 -6.46 -14.17
CA GLY A 235 -22.25 -6.50 -12.80
C GLY A 235 -23.51 -7.38 -12.71
N GLU A 236 -24.50 -7.13 -13.58
CA GLU A 236 -25.73 -7.93 -13.65
C GLU A 236 -25.43 -9.43 -13.85
N LYS A 237 -24.44 -9.76 -14.70
CA LYS A 237 -24.05 -11.15 -14.94
C LYS A 237 -23.38 -11.80 -13.73
N ILE A 238 -22.62 -11.03 -12.95
CA ILE A 238 -22.03 -11.51 -11.69
C ILE A 238 -23.11 -11.70 -10.64
N ASP A 239 -24.08 -10.80 -10.56
CA ASP A 239 -25.22 -10.95 -9.65
C ASP A 239 -26.04 -12.20 -9.97
N GLU A 240 -26.30 -12.49 -11.26
CA GLU A 240 -26.90 -13.77 -11.69
C GLU A 240 -26.10 -14.97 -11.18
N PHE A 241 -24.78 -14.95 -11.35
CA PHE A 241 -23.90 -16.00 -10.86
C PHE A 241 -23.98 -16.16 -9.33
N ILE A 242 -24.00 -15.07 -8.56
CA ILE A 242 -24.12 -15.11 -7.10
C ILE A 242 -25.46 -15.77 -6.68
N VAL A 243 -26.53 -15.45 -7.38
CA VAL A 243 -27.86 -16.06 -7.16
C VAL A 243 -27.82 -17.56 -7.46
N ASP A 244 -27.26 -17.97 -8.60
CA ASP A 244 -27.13 -19.36 -9.02
C ASP A 244 -26.32 -20.21 -8.01
N GLU A 245 -25.33 -19.60 -7.35
CA GLU A 245 -24.54 -20.20 -6.27
C GLU A 245 -25.25 -20.15 -4.89
N ASN A 246 -26.53 -19.79 -4.85
CA ASN A 246 -27.32 -19.65 -3.61
C ASN A 246 -26.67 -18.72 -2.56
N TYR A 247 -26.09 -17.60 -3.02
CA TYR A 247 -25.44 -16.60 -2.16
C TYR A 247 -24.33 -17.16 -1.28
N LYS A 248 -23.64 -18.19 -1.70
CA LYS A 248 -22.52 -18.81 -0.97
C LYS A 248 -21.40 -17.81 -0.67
N SER A 249 -21.18 -16.86 -1.57
CA SER A 249 -20.37 -15.67 -1.36
C SER A 249 -21.05 -14.48 -2.00
N ILE A 250 -21.08 -13.35 -1.29
CA ILE A 250 -21.57 -12.07 -1.81
C ILE A 250 -20.35 -11.19 -2.01
N PHE A 251 -20.16 -10.70 -3.22
CA PHE A 251 -19.07 -9.80 -3.57
C PHE A 251 -19.48 -8.89 -4.71
N SER A 252 -18.75 -7.82 -4.91
CA SER A 252 -18.89 -6.93 -6.06
C SER A 252 -17.58 -6.86 -6.84
N ILE A 253 -17.63 -6.18 -7.98
CA ILE A 253 -16.44 -5.82 -8.74
C ILE A 253 -16.34 -4.31 -8.84
N SER A 254 -15.14 -3.78 -8.75
CA SER A 254 -14.86 -2.37 -9.07
C SER A 254 -14.01 -2.27 -10.32
N ALA A 255 -14.13 -1.15 -11.03
CA ALA A 255 -13.33 -0.93 -12.23
C ALA A 255 -12.73 0.48 -12.30
N GLY A 256 -11.47 0.54 -12.72
CA GLY A 256 -10.78 1.77 -13.08
C GLY A 256 -10.62 1.88 -14.59
N VAL A 257 -10.95 3.01 -15.17
CA VAL A 257 -10.98 3.26 -16.61
C VAL A 257 -9.95 4.31 -17.00
N THR A 258 -9.15 3.99 -18.03
CA THR A 258 -8.18 4.92 -18.64
C THR A 258 -8.32 4.89 -20.15
N ASP A 259 -8.03 6.00 -20.80
CA ASP A 259 -8.05 6.08 -22.26
C ASP A 259 -6.85 5.32 -22.86
N ILE A 260 -7.08 4.53 -23.92
CA ILE A 260 -6.02 3.77 -24.62
C ILE A 260 -5.00 4.72 -25.29
N SER A 261 -5.38 5.93 -25.67
CA SER A 261 -4.48 6.89 -26.29
C SER A 261 -3.27 7.21 -25.41
N THR A 262 -3.41 7.10 -24.08
CA THR A 262 -2.30 7.29 -23.12
C THR A 262 -1.19 6.24 -23.27
N LEU A 263 -1.47 5.07 -23.86
CA LEU A 263 -0.47 4.03 -24.15
C LEU A 263 0.59 4.49 -25.15
N ALA A 264 0.27 5.43 -26.04
CA ALA A 264 1.18 5.95 -27.04
C ALA A 264 2.36 6.73 -26.43
N GLU A 265 2.20 7.22 -25.20
CA GLU A 265 3.21 7.97 -24.45
C GLU A 265 4.14 7.05 -23.66
N ASP A 266 3.60 6.23 -22.75
CA ASP A 266 4.35 5.26 -21.95
C ASP A 266 3.42 4.14 -21.41
N ALA A 267 3.74 2.88 -21.75
CA ALA A 267 2.98 1.72 -21.29
C ALA A 267 3.06 1.51 -19.75
N ILE A 268 4.18 1.90 -19.12
CA ILE A 268 4.35 1.80 -17.68
C ILE A 268 3.46 2.84 -16.99
N GLU A 269 3.43 4.04 -17.50
CA GLU A 269 2.59 5.11 -16.94
C GLU A 269 1.10 4.82 -17.13
N CYS A 270 0.70 4.31 -18.29
CA CYS A 270 -0.65 3.84 -18.54
C CYS A 270 -1.09 2.78 -17.51
N ARG A 271 -0.19 1.85 -17.19
CA ARG A 271 -0.45 0.84 -16.16
C ARG A 271 -0.63 1.44 -14.78
N LYS A 272 0.21 2.40 -14.38
CA LYS A 272 0.07 3.10 -13.10
C LYS A 272 -1.24 3.87 -12.99
N LYS A 273 -1.63 4.57 -14.07
CA LYS A 273 -2.92 5.28 -14.17
C LYS A 273 -4.10 4.32 -14.01
N SER A 274 -4.05 3.13 -14.64
CA SER A 274 -5.09 2.11 -14.50
C SER A 274 -5.18 1.53 -13.07
N ASP A 275 -4.03 1.21 -12.46
CA ASP A 275 -4.00 0.73 -11.06
C ASP A 275 -4.49 1.80 -10.07
N PHE A 276 -4.17 3.07 -10.32
CA PHE A 276 -4.67 4.20 -9.55
C PHE A 276 -6.20 4.31 -9.67
N SER A 277 -6.73 4.27 -10.91
CA SER A 277 -8.17 4.37 -11.17
C SER A 277 -8.96 3.25 -10.47
N LEU A 278 -8.48 2.01 -10.54
CA LEU A 278 -9.11 0.89 -9.82
C LEU A 278 -9.07 1.09 -8.29
N LYS A 279 -7.95 1.60 -7.77
CA LYS A 279 -7.83 1.92 -6.34
C LYS A 279 -8.82 2.99 -5.90
N CYS A 280 -9.06 4.01 -6.75
CA CYS A 280 -10.06 5.04 -6.50
C CYS A 280 -11.48 4.46 -6.52
N ALA A 281 -11.79 3.59 -7.49
CA ALA A 281 -13.06 2.89 -7.54
C ALA A 281 -13.32 2.08 -6.25
N LYS A 282 -12.39 1.21 -5.85
CA LYS A 282 -12.50 0.41 -4.62
C LYS A 282 -12.69 1.25 -3.34
N LYS A 283 -12.09 2.45 -3.26
CA LYS A 283 -12.28 3.37 -2.12
C LYS A 283 -13.67 3.98 -2.00
N ARG A 284 -14.46 4.00 -3.10
CA ARG A 284 -15.84 4.51 -3.09
C ARG A 284 -16.85 3.52 -2.50
N GLY A 285 -16.39 2.40 -1.94
CA GLY A 285 -17.25 1.45 -1.22
C GLY A 285 -17.55 0.14 -1.96
N GLY A 286 -16.79 -0.16 -3.03
CA GLY A 286 -17.01 -1.35 -3.85
C GLY A 286 -18.15 -1.20 -4.88
N GLY A 287 -18.23 -2.12 -5.85
CA GLY A 287 -19.26 -2.09 -6.89
C GLY A 287 -19.23 -0.84 -7.79
N SER A 288 -18.11 -0.14 -7.87
CA SER A 288 -18.04 1.18 -8.47
C SER A 288 -17.08 1.27 -9.67
N LEU A 289 -17.36 2.25 -10.53
CA LEU A 289 -16.56 2.59 -11.69
C LEU A 289 -15.90 3.96 -11.46
N TYR A 290 -14.61 4.08 -11.84
CA TYR A 290 -13.88 5.34 -11.77
C TYR A 290 -13.12 5.61 -13.07
N PHE A 291 -13.44 6.73 -13.70
CA PHE A 291 -12.65 7.22 -14.84
C PHE A 291 -11.44 7.97 -14.34
N PHE A 292 -10.31 7.77 -14.98
CA PHE A 292 -9.06 8.42 -14.62
C PHE A 292 -9.18 9.94 -14.71
N GLU A 293 -8.80 10.61 -13.64
CA GLU A 293 -8.72 12.07 -13.54
C GLU A 293 -7.29 12.47 -13.18
N GLU A 294 -6.70 13.33 -14.02
CA GLU A 294 -5.30 13.74 -13.88
C GLU A 294 -5.04 14.48 -12.56
N GLU A 295 -5.98 15.31 -12.11
CA GLU A 295 -5.83 16.07 -10.87
C GLU A 295 -5.82 15.15 -9.63
N ASP A 296 -6.70 14.16 -9.58
CA ASP A 296 -6.71 13.17 -8.49
C ASP A 296 -5.43 12.35 -8.47
N TYR A 297 -4.87 12.05 -9.65
CA TYR A 297 -3.60 11.33 -9.79
C TYR A 297 -2.43 12.16 -9.28
N LYS A 298 -2.34 13.45 -9.65
CA LYS A 298 -1.32 14.38 -9.13
C LYS A 298 -1.38 14.49 -7.59
N VAL A 299 -2.57 14.64 -7.03
CA VAL A 299 -2.76 14.65 -5.57
C VAL A 299 -2.26 13.34 -4.94
N SER A 300 -2.51 12.20 -5.58
CA SER A 300 -2.01 10.90 -5.09
C SER A 300 -0.49 10.79 -5.17
N LEU A 301 0.13 11.31 -6.23
CA LEU A 301 1.59 11.35 -6.37
C LEU A 301 2.21 12.25 -5.31
N CYS A 302 1.67 13.44 -5.09
CA CYS A 302 2.12 14.36 -4.04
C CYS A 302 2.07 13.68 -2.66
N LYS A 303 0.96 13.03 -2.31
CA LYS A 303 0.84 12.27 -1.05
C LYS A 303 1.88 11.16 -0.91
N ASN A 304 2.23 10.48 -1.99
CA ASN A 304 3.28 9.46 -1.96
C ASN A 304 4.67 10.07 -1.76
N THR A 305 4.95 11.23 -2.36
CA THR A 305 6.20 11.99 -2.16
C THR A 305 6.32 12.43 -0.69
N ILE A 306 5.28 13.05 -0.14
CA ILE A 306 5.23 13.43 1.28
C ILE A 306 5.45 12.20 2.17
N LEU A 307 4.78 11.08 1.92
CA LEU A 307 4.94 9.86 2.72
C LEU A 307 6.37 9.31 2.65
N SER A 308 7.03 9.40 1.50
CA SER A 308 8.43 9.00 1.35
C SER A 308 9.35 9.89 2.18
N ALA A 309 9.13 11.20 2.14
CA ALA A 309 9.88 12.17 2.95
C ALA A 309 9.68 11.93 4.45
N LEU A 310 8.43 11.72 4.90
CA LEU A 310 8.12 11.40 6.30
C LEU A 310 8.84 10.14 6.80
N ARG A 311 8.93 9.10 5.96
CA ARG A 311 9.69 7.87 6.30
C ARG A 311 11.17 8.14 6.44
N SER A 312 11.74 8.87 5.48
CA SER A 312 13.16 9.27 5.52
C SER A 312 13.46 10.08 6.76
N ALA A 313 12.68 11.11 7.04
CA ALA A 313 12.80 11.98 8.22
C ALA A 313 12.73 11.17 9.53
N THR A 314 11.79 10.23 9.64
CA THR A 314 11.65 9.39 10.85
C THR A 314 12.88 8.50 11.12
N VAL A 315 13.56 8.03 10.05
CA VAL A 315 14.77 7.20 10.17
C VAL A 315 16.02 8.06 10.45
N ASN A 316 16.05 9.30 9.96
CA ASN A 316 17.15 10.24 10.09
C ASN A 316 16.95 11.18 11.30
N ASP A 317 16.77 10.62 12.49
CA ASP A 317 16.63 11.37 13.75
C ASP A 317 15.58 12.49 13.71
N PHE A 318 14.47 12.26 13.01
CA PHE A 318 13.35 13.19 12.84
C PHE A 318 13.71 14.51 12.14
N GLU A 319 14.74 14.50 11.28
CA GLU A 319 15.12 15.66 10.47
C GLU A 319 13.92 16.24 9.71
N GLY A 320 13.72 17.56 9.79
CA GLY A 320 12.57 18.26 9.20
C GLY A 320 11.29 18.26 10.07
N PHE A 321 11.23 17.47 11.16
CA PHE A 321 10.17 17.61 12.14
C PHE A 321 10.52 18.65 13.19
N GLU A 322 9.59 19.56 13.45
CA GLU A 322 9.70 20.58 14.49
C GLU A 322 8.44 20.62 15.35
N VAL A 323 8.60 21.03 16.61
CA VAL A 323 7.47 21.24 17.52
C VAL A 323 7.32 22.73 17.76
N TYR A 324 6.18 23.27 17.33
CA TYR A 324 5.77 24.64 17.57
C TYR A 324 4.86 24.71 18.79
N TYR A 325 4.80 25.86 19.41
CA TYR A 325 4.03 26.07 20.65
C TYR A 325 3.09 27.25 20.50
N GLN A 326 1.83 27.06 20.91
CA GLN A 326 0.83 28.13 20.94
C GLN A 326 0.38 28.37 22.37
N PRO A 327 0.37 29.62 22.86
CA PRO A 327 0.03 29.94 24.25
C PRO A 327 -1.44 29.68 24.56
N ILE A 328 -1.69 29.17 25.78
CA ILE A 328 -3.01 28.98 26.37
C ILE A 328 -3.07 29.89 27.62
N LEU A 329 -4.12 30.70 27.70
CA LEU A 329 -4.33 31.68 28.76
C LEU A 329 -5.53 31.30 29.62
N ASP A 330 -5.52 31.76 30.87
CA ASP A 330 -6.72 31.74 31.73
C ASP A 330 -7.61 32.97 31.48
N SER A 331 -8.77 33.02 32.15
CA SER A 331 -9.71 34.14 32.04
C SER A 331 -9.18 35.49 32.57
N ALA A 332 -8.04 35.48 33.26
CA ALA A 332 -7.32 36.69 33.71
C ALA A 332 -6.17 37.07 32.80
N ASP A 333 -6.09 36.55 31.59
CA ASP A 333 -5.02 36.75 30.59
C ASP A 333 -3.61 36.30 31.05
N ARG A 334 -3.53 35.38 32.00
CA ARG A 334 -2.24 34.83 32.43
C ARG A 334 -1.98 33.55 31.64
N ILE A 335 -0.75 33.43 31.13
CA ILE A 335 -0.31 32.22 30.46
C ILE A 335 -0.22 31.08 31.48
N ILE A 336 -0.94 29.98 31.19
CA ILE A 336 -0.96 28.78 32.01
C ILE A 336 -0.26 27.61 31.35
N GLY A 337 -0.07 27.67 30.02
CA GLY A 337 0.50 26.58 29.27
C GLY A 337 0.63 26.90 27.78
N ALA A 338 0.95 25.85 27.02
CA ALA A 338 0.98 25.90 25.57
C ALA A 338 0.53 24.58 24.96
N GLU A 339 -0.01 24.64 23.77
CA GLU A 339 -0.23 23.45 22.93
C GLU A 339 1.00 23.18 22.06
N ALA A 340 1.47 21.92 22.06
CA ALA A 340 2.55 21.43 21.23
C ALA A 340 2.02 20.97 19.87
N LEU A 341 2.41 21.66 18.83
CA LEU A 341 1.89 21.50 17.48
C LEU A 341 3.00 21.03 16.53
N LEU A 342 2.91 19.82 16.04
CA LEU A 342 3.88 19.25 15.11
C LEU A 342 3.88 20.02 13.77
N ARG A 343 5.08 20.27 13.25
CA ARG A 343 5.36 20.83 11.93
C ARG A 343 6.28 19.88 11.18
N PHE A 344 6.17 19.89 9.87
CA PHE A 344 7.05 19.12 9.01
C PHE A 344 7.52 19.99 7.85
N PHE A 345 8.84 20.07 7.67
CA PHE A 345 9.51 20.75 6.57
C PHE A 345 10.15 19.72 5.67
N MET A 346 9.70 19.71 4.43
CA MET A 346 10.27 18.85 3.40
C MET A 346 11.42 19.58 2.71
N HIS A 347 12.63 19.05 2.82
CA HIS A 347 13.80 19.60 2.16
C HIS A 347 13.76 19.33 0.67
N SER A 348 13.99 20.36 -0.15
CA SER A 348 14.11 20.27 -1.60
C SER A 348 15.28 21.13 -2.09
N ASP A 349 15.71 20.92 -3.34
CA ASP A 349 16.76 21.73 -3.97
C ASP A 349 16.37 23.22 -4.10
N GLU A 350 15.09 23.55 -4.00
CA GLU A 350 14.52 24.90 -4.06
C GLU A 350 14.38 25.54 -2.67
N GLY A 351 14.62 24.77 -1.59
CA GLY A 351 14.50 25.19 -0.19
C GLY A 351 13.53 24.31 0.60
N ASP A 352 13.32 24.68 1.86
CA ASP A 352 12.45 23.95 2.77
C ASP A 352 11.00 24.37 2.58
N GLU A 353 10.13 23.42 2.30
CA GLU A 353 8.69 23.60 2.17
C GLU A 353 7.97 23.08 3.41
N MET A 354 7.19 23.94 4.07
CA MET A 354 6.35 23.54 5.19
C MET A 354 5.11 22.81 4.68
N ILE A 355 5.00 21.52 4.96
CA ILE A 355 3.82 20.71 4.65
C ILE A 355 2.75 20.92 5.72
N SER A 356 1.49 21.11 5.27
CA SER A 356 0.37 21.34 6.18
C SER A 356 0.10 20.13 7.08
N PRO A 357 -0.17 20.31 8.40
CA PRO A 357 -0.59 19.23 9.29
C PRO A 357 -1.78 18.43 8.78
N VAL A 358 -2.75 19.08 8.14
CA VAL A 358 -3.93 18.43 7.52
C VAL A 358 -3.53 17.44 6.42
N GLU A 359 -2.38 17.63 5.78
CA GLU A 359 -1.89 16.75 4.72
C GLU A 359 -1.03 15.61 5.29
N PHE A 360 -0.10 15.89 6.21
CA PHE A 360 0.86 14.89 6.63
C PHE A 360 0.44 14.06 7.86
N ILE A 361 -0.36 14.60 8.79
CA ILE A 361 -0.82 13.84 9.97
C ILE A 361 -1.62 12.57 9.56
N PRO A 362 -2.60 12.65 8.63
CA PRO A 362 -3.30 11.43 8.17
C PRO A 362 -2.37 10.41 7.50
N LEU A 363 -1.27 10.85 6.86
CA LEU A 363 -0.27 9.96 6.28
C LEU A 363 0.57 9.27 7.36
N LEU A 364 0.97 10.00 8.41
CA LEU A 364 1.64 9.44 9.58
C LEU A 364 0.78 8.38 10.27
N GLU A 365 -0.49 8.66 10.47
CA GLU A 365 -1.45 7.75 11.09
C GLU A 365 -1.63 6.47 10.26
N LYS A 366 -1.95 6.63 8.98
CA LYS A 366 -2.16 5.50 8.06
C LYS A 366 -0.92 4.61 7.92
N SER A 367 0.27 5.19 7.94
CA SER A 367 1.53 4.46 7.86
C SER A 367 2.06 3.96 9.21
N ARG A 368 1.39 4.32 10.31
CA ARG A 368 1.83 4.11 11.70
C ARG A 368 3.13 4.83 12.09
N LEU A 369 3.64 5.71 11.25
CA LEU A 369 4.79 6.57 11.60
C LEU A 369 4.44 7.56 12.71
N ILE A 370 3.17 7.83 12.94
CA ILE A 370 2.68 8.64 14.07
C ILE A 370 3.16 8.10 15.42
N ILE A 371 3.51 6.81 15.54
CA ILE A 371 3.95 6.21 16.80
C ILE A 371 5.36 6.70 17.19
N PRO A 372 6.42 6.55 16.37
CA PRO A 372 7.74 7.10 16.69
C PRO A 372 7.77 8.63 16.66
N VAL A 373 7.06 9.27 15.73
CA VAL A 373 6.98 10.75 15.65
C VAL A 373 6.29 11.33 16.88
N GLY A 374 5.21 10.72 17.36
CA GLY A 374 4.55 11.17 18.59
C GLY A 374 5.41 11.00 19.84
N GLU A 375 6.31 10.01 19.88
CA GLU A 375 7.30 9.89 20.96
C GLU A 375 8.34 11.01 20.89
N PHE A 376 8.77 11.40 19.70
CA PHE A 376 9.61 12.59 19.49
C PHE A 376 8.91 13.84 20.00
N VAL A 377 7.66 14.10 19.60
CA VAL A 377 6.87 15.25 20.06
C VAL A 377 6.75 15.29 21.58
N LEU A 378 6.43 14.15 22.19
CA LEU A 378 6.30 14.02 23.64
C LEU A 378 7.60 14.41 24.37
N ASN A 379 8.74 13.96 23.88
CA ASN A 379 10.03 14.27 24.47
C ASN A 379 10.40 15.76 24.32
N GLU A 380 10.18 16.35 23.16
CA GLU A 380 10.46 17.78 22.93
C GLU A 380 9.50 18.67 23.73
N ALA A 381 8.21 18.33 23.80
CA ALA A 381 7.23 19.04 24.60
C ALA A 381 7.55 18.96 26.11
N ALA A 382 7.98 17.80 26.62
CA ALA A 382 8.40 17.64 28.01
C ALA A 382 9.65 18.48 28.36
N LYS A 383 10.64 18.52 27.47
CA LYS A 383 11.83 19.38 27.63
C LYS A 383 11.42 20.86 27.69
N MET A 384 10.60 21.30 26.74
CA MET A 384 10.12 22.69 26.68
C MET A 384 9.31 23.05 27.92
N CYS A 385 8.42 22.16 28.39
CA CYS A 385 7.66 22.37 29.62
C CYS A 385 8.59 22.59 30.82
N ARG A 386 9.65 21.79 30.96
CA ARG A 386 10.63 21.92 32.02
C ARG A 386 11.38 23.26 31.97
N GLU A 387 11.73 23.74 30.79
CA GLU A 387 12.36 25.03 30.62
C GLU A 387 11.43 26.19 31.01
N MET A 388 10.18 26.16 30.55
CA MET A 388 9.18 27.17 30.90
C MET A 388 8.85 27.20 32.39
N GLN A 389 8.93 26.07 33.09
CA GLN A 389 8.72 26.02 34.54
C GLN A 389 9.76 26.75 35.36
N GLN A 390 10.88 27.19 34.76
CA GLN A 390 11.82 28.11 35.41
C GLN A 390 11.26 29.53 35.53
N TYR A 391 10.30 29.88 34.69
CA TYR A 391 9.64 31.18 34.62
C TYR A 391 8.22 31.14 35.21
N ILE A 392 7.44 30.11 34.85
CA ILE A 392 6.06 29.92 35.28
C ILE A 392 5.95 28.55 35.96
N ALA A 393 5.95 28.50 37.28
CA ALA A 393 6.07 27.25 38.06
C ALA A 393 5.02 26.16 37.75
N ASP A 394 3.80 26.57 37.40
CA ASP A 394 2.66 25.65 37.10
C ASP A 394 2.38 25.53 35.59
N PHE A 395 3.38 25.87 34.76
CA PHE A 395 3.25 25.77 33.30
C PHE A 395 2.99 24.33 32.84
N ARG A 396 2.06 24.17 31.91
CA ARG A 396 1.64 22.89 31.35
C ARG A 396 1.84 22.87 29.84
N VAL A 397 1.97 21.67 29.28
CA VAL A 397 1.99 21.48 27.82
C VAL A 397 0.95 20.45 27.41
N ASN A 398 0.11 20.86 26.48
CA ASN A 398 -0.87 20.00 25.85
C ASN A 398 -0.25 19.30 24.63
N ILE A 399 -0.49 17.99 24.50
CA ILE A 399 0.11 17.15 23.47
C ILE A 399 -0.99 16.33 22.79
N ASN A 400 -1.11 16.50 21.50
CA ASN A 400 -2.02 15.74 20.65
C ASN A 400 -1.58 14.28 20.54
N VAL A 401 -2.48 13.35 20.83
CA VAL A 401 -2.25 11.88 20.75
C VAL A 401 -3.34 11.23 19.92
N SER A 402 -2.95 10.53 18.84
CA SER A 402 -3.91 9.83 18.01
C SER A 402 -4.37 8.51 18.65
N TYR A 403 -5.58 8.07 18.28
CA TYR A 403 -6.12 6.79 18.72
C TYR A 403 -5.19 5.60 18.37
N ILE A 404 -4.50 5.66 17.24
CA ILE A 404 -3.54 4.63 16.80
C ILE A 404 -2.38 4.46 17.78
N GLN A 405 -1.89 5.57 18.36
CA GLN A 405 -0.82 5.54 19.36
C GLN A 405 -1.31 4.89 20.66
N ILE A 406 -2.54 5.18 21.08
CA ILE A 406 -3.17 4.59 22.26
C ILE A 406 -3.34 3.08 22.08
N MET A 407 -3.83 2.66 20.92
CA MET A 407 -4.07 1.24 20.60
C MET A 407 -2.79 0.38 20.56
N CYS A 408 -1.60 0.99 20.49
CA CYS A 408 -0.33 0.28 20.67
C CYS A 408 -0.07 -0.16 22.11
N GLY A 409 -0.86 0.27 23.09
CA GLY A 409 -0.82 -0.17 24.49
C GLY A 409 0.35 0.37 25.31
N SER A 410 1.34 1.02 24.71
CA SER A 410 2.56 1.52 25.39
C SER A 410 2.53 3.03 25.69
N MET A 411 1.56 3.78 25.14
CA MET A 411 1.59 5.24 25.16
C MET A 411 1.57 5.83 26.57
N ALA A 412 0.75 5.34 27.47
CA ALA A 412 0.73 5.81 28.87
C ALA A 412 2.11 5.64 29.58
N ASN A 413 2.80 4.53 29.31
CA ASN A 413 4.13 4.30 29.89
C ASN A 413 5.18 5.27 29.30
N LYS A 414 5.09 5.57 28.00
CA LYS A 414 5.98 6.56 27.34
C LYS A 414 5.78 7.96 27.93
N ILE A 415 4.53 8.38 28.18
CA ILE A 415 4.20 9.64 28.81
C ILE A 415 4.83 9.71 30.23
N LEU A 416 4.64 8.68 31.03
CA LEU A 416 5.22 8.61 32.38
C LEU A 416 6.76 8.62 32.36
N THR A 417 7.36 7.99 31.36
CA THR A 417 8.83 8.00 31.18
C THR A 417 9.33 9.40 30.83
N ALA A 418 8.66 10.11 29.92
CA ALA A 418 9.04 11.49 29.54
C ALA A 418 8.90 12.46 30.72
N ILE A 419 7.81 12.34 31.51
CA ILE A 419 7.59 13.11 32.73
C ILE A 419 8.75 12.90 33.72
N ARG A 420 9.11 11.65 34.01
CA ARG A 420 10.20 11.32 34.95
C ARG A 420 11.57 11.78 34.44
N ALA A 421 11.85 11.56 33.16
CA ALA A 421 13.12 11.95 32.54
C ALA A 421 13.39 13.46 32.60
N ASN A 422 12.32 14.28 32.59
CA ASN A 422 12.42 15.74 32.67
C ASN A 422 12.11 16.30 34.06
N ASN A 423 11.97 15.45 35.08
CA ASN A 423 11.62 15.88 36.45
C ASN A 423 10.38 16.79 36.52
N LEU A 424 9.36 16.43 35.72
CA LEU A 424 8.09 17.15 35.69
C LEU A 424 7.10 16.56 36.71
N ARG A 425 6.13 17.36 37.14
CA ARG A 425 4.94 16.86 37.82
C ARG A 425 3.98 16.25 36.76
N PRO A 426 3.24 15.18 37.07
CA PRO A 426 2.32 14.59 36.10
C PRO A 426 1.32 15.58 35.50
N GLU A 427 0.82 16.52 36.31
CA GLU A 427 -0.14 17.56 35.89
C GLU A 427 0.44 18.56 34.87
N SER A 428 1.74 18.52 34.65
CA SER A 428 2.42 19.41 33.70
C SER A 428 2.23 18.97 32.23
N ILE A 429 1.85 17.73 32.01
CA ILE A 429 1.58 17.18 30.68
C ILE A 429 0.08 16.86 30.58
N CYS A 430 -0.57 17.43 29.57
CA CYS A 430 -1.96 17.21 29.27
C CYS A 430 -2.08 16.51 27.92
N ILE A 431 -2.96 15.53 27.82
CA ILE A 431 -3.13 14.72 26.60
C ILE A 431 -4.40 15.11 25.89
N GLU A 432 -4.27 15.56 24.65
CA GLU A 432 -5.38 15.94 23.78
C GLU A 432 -5.70 14.83 22.79
N MET A 433 -6.97 14.63 22.54
CA MET A 433 -7.46 13.74 21.49
C MET A 433 -8.69 14.35 20.84
N THR A 434 -8.72 14.37 19.49
CA THR A 434 -9.85 14.91 18.74
C THR A 434 -11.10 14.05 18.90
N GLU A 435 -12.29 14.69 18.91
CA GLU A 435 -13.58 13.98 18.93
C GLU A 435 -13.70 12.97 17.78
N SER A 436 -13.32 13.38 16.57
CA SER A 436 -13.37 12.54 15.35
C SER A 436 -12.36 11.41 15.34
N GLY A 437 -11.28 11.53 16.09
CA GLY A 437 -10.24 10.49 16.22
C GLY A 437 -10.66 9.32 17.12
N PHE A 438 -11.72 9.51 17.91
CA PHE A 438 -12.23 8.46 18.79
C PHE A 438 -13.14 7.50 18.02
N MET A 439 -12.83 6.22 18.08
CA MET A 439 -13.59 5.20 17.36
C MET A 439 -14.44 4.31 18.28
N ASP A 440 -13.92 3.91 19.45
CA ASP A 440 -14.66 3.02 20.37
C ASP A 440 -13.99 2.91 21.75
N MET A 441 -14.78 2.61 22.79
CA MET A 441 -14.35 2.34 24.18
C MET A 441 -13.72 0.95 24.29
N THR A 442 -12.60 0.73 23.62
CA THR A 442 -11.88 -0.54 23.69
C THR A 442 -11.22 -0.75 25.06
N PRO A 443 -10.96 -2.02 25.46
CA PRO A 443 -10.22 -2.30 26.71
C PRO A 443 -8.84 -1.61 26.76
N CYS A 444 -8.20 -1.42 25.60
CA CYS A 444 -6.92 -0.72 25.50
C CYS A 444 -7.05 0.76 25.85
N PHE A 445 -8.07 1.43 25.29
CA PHE A 445 -8.38 2.83 25.59
C PHE A 445 -8.76 3.00 27.08
N CYS A 446 -9.64 2.16 27.62
CA CYS A 446 -10.02 2.20 29.04
C CYS A 446 -8.80 2.04 29.96
N SER A 447 -7.89 1.12 29.63
CA SER A 447 -6.63 0.94 30.38
C SER A 447 -5.71 2.17 30.29
N PHE A 448 -5.65 2.80 29.11
CA PHE A 448 -4.91 4.05 28.90
C PHE A 448 -5.49 5.16 29.78
N ARG A 449 -6.81 5.42 29.68
CA ARG A 449 -7.48 6.48 30.44
C ARG A 449 -7.30 6.28 31.94
N LYS A 450 -7.52 5.05 32.43
CA LYS A 450 -7.31 4.71 33.85
C LYS A 450 -5.89 5.02 34.33
N LYS A 451 -4.86 4.74 33.50
CA LYS A 451 -3.47 5.07 33.87
C LYS A 451 -3.21 6.56 33.93
N LEU A 452 -3.87 7.38 33.08
CA LEU A 452 -3.79 8.82 33.17
C LEU A 452 -4.39 9.31 34.49
N ASP A 453 -5.58 8.82 34.85
CA ASP A 453 -6.27 9.16 36.12
C ASP A 453 -5.44 8.80 37.36
N GLU A 454 -4.92 7.56 37.40
CA GLU A 454 -4.09 7.08 38.52
C GLU A 454 -2.82 7.90 38.72
N ASN A 455 -2.36 8.62 37.72
CA ASN A 455 -1.16 9.45 37.75
C ASN A 455 -1.44 10.95 37.68
N ASN A 456 -2.70 11.40 37.79
CA ASN A 456 -3.12 12.80 37.69
C ASN A 456 -2.66 13.51 36.39
N ILE A 457 -2.64 12.80 35.26
CA ILE A 457 -2.38 13.35 33.95
C ILE A 457 -3.70 13.76 33.34
N GLN A 458 -3.83 15.04 32.95
CA GLN A 458 -5.06 15.58 32.40
C GLN A 458 -5.36 15.04 31.03
N PHE A 459 -6.63 14.73 30.76
CA PHE A 459 -7.14 14.28 29.48
C PHE A 459 -8.14 15.29 28.91
N ILE A 460 -7.96 15.64 27.64
CA ILE A 460 -8.67 16.72 26.97
C ILE A 460 -9.34 16.18 25.71
N ILE A 461 -10.58 16.54 25.48
CA ILE A 461 -11.24 16.33 24.18
C ILE A 461 -11.07 17.58 23.34
N ASP A 462 -10.49 17.42 22.17
CA ASP A 462 -10.25 18.48 21.20
C ASP A 462 -11.28 18.50 20.07
N ASP A 463 -11.41 19.64 19.36
CA ASP A 463 -12.36 19.87 18.26
C ASP A 463 -13.84 19.60 18.65
N PHE A 464 -14.20 19.83 19.90
CA PHE A 464 -15.58 19.56 20.37
C PHE A 464 -16.58 20.43 19.64
N GLY A 465 -17.60 19.79 19.03
CA GLY A 465 -18.66 20.44 18.28
C GLY A 465 -18.56 20.32 16.77
N THR A 466 -17.46 19.80 16.21
CA THR A 466 -17.25 19.69 14.75
C THR A 466 -17.79 18.40 14.14
N GLY A 467 -18.04 17.38 14.96
CA GLY A 467 -18.51 16.06 14.52
C GLY A 467 -19.97 15.77 14.90
N TYR A 468 -20.31 14.51 14.98
CA TYR A 468 -21.54 14.04 15.60
C TYR A 468 -21.40 14.17 17.13
N SER A 469 -21.36 15.42 17.65
CA SER A 469 -21.15 15.73 19.07
C SER A 469 -22.01 14.86 19.95
N ASN A 470 -21.46 13.72 20.35
CA ASN A 470 -22.17 12.78 21.15
C ASN A 470 -21.84 13.09 22.61
N LEU A 471 -22.75 13.81 23.28
CA LEU A 471 -22.68 14.09 24.72
C LEU A 471 -22.37 12.83 25.55
N ARG A 472 -22.58 11.65 24.96
CA ARG A 472 -22.18 10.37 25.52
C ARG A 472 -20.67 10.29 25.75
N TYR A 473 -19.84 10.83 24.85
CA TYR A 473 -18.39 10.81 25.02
C TYR A 473 -17.92 11.64 26.20
N ILE A 474 -18.54 12.78 26.47
CA ILE A 474 -18.25 13.57 27.67
C ILE A 474 -18.49 12.72 28.92
N SER A 475 -19.60 11.99 28.98
CA SER A 475 -19.94 11.14 30.12
C SER A 475 -19.05 9.91 30.25
N GLU A 476 -18.69 9.27 29.14
CA GLU A 476 -17.92 7.99 29.15
C GLU A 476 -16.43 8.23 29.32
N MET A 477 -15.87 9.28 28.72
CA MET A 477 -14.43 9.58 28.76
C MET A 477 -14.03 10.40 29.98
N ASN A 478 -14.98 11.14 30.57
CA ASN A 478 -14.77 12.03 31.73
C ASN A 478 -13.51 12.91 31.57
N PRO A 479 -13.47 13.81 30.55
CA PRO A 479 -12.31 14.67 30.32
C PRO A 479 -12.16 15.70 31.43
N ASP A 480 -10.95 16.20 31.65
CA ASP A 480 -10.68 17.28 32.58
C ASP A 480 -11.16 18.61 32.02
N TYR A 481 -11.04 18.81 30.69
CA TYR A 481 -11.67 19.90 29.96
C TYR A 481 -11.87 19.54 28.49
N VAL A 482 -12.69 20.35 27.81
CA VAL A 482 -12.94 20.26 26.38
C VAL A 482 -12.45 21.52 25.69
N LYS A 483 -11.89 21.38 24.48
CA LYS A 483 -11.53 22.51 23.61
C LYS A 483 -12.63 22.67 22.57
N ILE A 484 -13.18 23.85 22.48
CA ILE A 484 -14.21 24.20 21.51
C ILE A 484 -13.55 24.80 20.28
N ASP A 485 -13.81 24.17 19.14
CA ASP A 485 -13.21 24.53 17.85
C ASP A 485 -13.50 25.98 17.43
N LYS A 486 -12.58 26.58 16.68
CA LYS A 486 -12.66 27.96 16.18
C LYS A 486 -13.90 28.26 15.36
N ASP A 487 -14.39 27.31 14.56
CA ASP A 487 -15.57 27.53 13.70
C ASP A 487 -16.82 27.68 14.55
N PHE A 488 -16.90 26.96 15.67
CA PHE A 488 -17.96 27.07 16.65
C PHE A 488 -17.87 28.40 17.44
N THR A 489 -16.66 28.81 17.78
CA THR A 489 -16.38 30.14 18.37
C THR A 489 -16.81 31.26 17.43
N ALA A 490 -16.45 31.18 16.15
CA ALA A 490 -16.86 32.15 15.14
C ALA A 490 -18.40 32.19 14.94
N MET A 491 -19.07 31.03 15.03
CA MET A 491 -20.53 30.96 14.99
C MET A 491 -21.14 31.70 16.15
N ALA A 492 -20.64 31.55 17.38
CA ALA A 492 -21.14 32.22 18.57
C ALA A 492 -21.11 33.75 18.46
N MET A 493 -20.23 34.28 17.61
CA MET A 493 -20.07 35.72 17.40
C MET A 493 -20.92 36.29 16.24
N ARG A 494 -21.76 35.47 15.57
CA ARG A 494 -22.58 35.91 14.43
C ARG A 494 -23.84 36.65 14.82
N SER A 495 -24.45 36.23 15.91
CA SER A 495 -25.71 36.84 16.39
C SER A 495 -25.86 36.67 17.89
N GLU A 496 -26.69 37.53 18.51
CA GLU A 496 -27.03 37.42 19.92
C GLU A 496 -27.69 36.07 20.27
N LYS A 497 -28.48 35.52 19.36
CA LYS A 497 -29.10 34.20 19.50
C LYS A 497 -28.04 33.09 19.53
N ASP A 498 -27.04 33.15 18.64
CA ASP A 498 -25.96 32.14 18.58
C ASP A 498 -25.07 32.23 19.82
N HIS A 499 -24.82 33.47 20.30
CA HIS A 499 -24.09 33.70 21.53
C HIS A 499 -24.81 33.13 22.76
N GLU A 500 -26.11 33.32 22.86
CA GLU A 500 -26.91 32.75 23.94
C GLU A 500 -26.95 31.21 23.88
N LEU A 501 -27.04 30.62 22.69
CA LEU A 501 -26.95 29.18 22.52
C LEU A 501 -25.58 28.66 23.00
N PHE A 502 -24.52 29.34 22.62
CA PHE A 502 -23.15 29.00 23.02
C PHE A 502 -22.99 29.09 24.54
N ARG A 503 -23.51 30.13 25.19
CA ARG A 503 -23.54 30.27 26.64
C ARG A 503 -24.21 29.09 27.33
N LYS A 504 -25.34 28.59 26.78
CA LYS A 504 -26.03 27.41 27.31
C LYS A 504 -25.20 26.11 27.19
N ILE A 505 -24.41 25.97 26.12
CA ILE A 505 -23.51 24.83 25.97
C ILE A 505 -22.41 24.88 27.03
N ILE A 506 -21.82 26.05 27.29
CA ILE A 506 -20.83 26.23 28.35
C ILE A 506 -21.40 25.90 29.72
N GLU A 507 -22.58 26.45 30.06
CA GLU A 507 -23.29 26.15 31.30
C GLU A 507 -23.53 24.63 31.47
N MET A 508 -23.93 23.96 30.41
CA MET A 508 -24.14 22.50 30.40
C MET A 508 -22.85 21.73 30.70
N VAL A 509 -21.73 22.06 30.05
CA VAL A 509 -20.46 21.41 30.27
C VAL A 509 -19.95 21.65 31.69
N HIS A 510 -20.07 22.88 32.19
CA HIS A 510 -19.71 23.21 33.58
C HIS A 510 -20.58 22.48 34.62
N SER A 511 -21.85 22.17 34.30
CA SER A 511 -22.75 21.45 35.20
C SER A 511 -22.27 20.04 35.56
N VAL A 512 -21.36 19.47 34.78
CA VAL A 512 -20.72 18.17 35.01
C VAL A 512 -19.26 18.30 35.46
N ASN A 513 -18.86 19.47 35.94
CA ASN A 513 -17.52 19.82 36.45
C ASN A 513 -16.37 19.66 35.41
N ILE A 514 -16.66 19.84 34.13
CA ILE A 514 -15.68 19.85 33.06
C ILE A 514 -15.37 21.30 32.70
N LYS A 515 -14.09 21.64 32.57
CA LYS A 515 -13.63 22.96 32.15
C LYS A 515 -13.70 23.13 30.63
N ILE A 516 -13.60 24.38 30.18
CA ILE A 516 -13.68 24.74 28.77
C ILE A 516 -12.52 25.59 28.35
N CYS A 517 -11.88 25.21 27.23
CA CYS A 517 -10.94 26.02 26.49
C CYS A 517 -11.60 26.47 25.17
N ILE A 518 -11.57 27.75 24.87
CA ILE A 518 -12.08 28.29 23.61
C ILE A 518 -10.92 28.52 22.65
N GLU A 519 -11.06 27.99 21.45
CA GLU A 519 -10.10 28.18 20.38
C GLU A 519 -10.49 29.28 19.39
N GLY A 520 -9.50 29.76 18.61
CA GLY A 520 -9.73 30.71 17.54
C GLY A 520 -10.06 32.13 18.01
N ILE A 521 -9.61 32.53 19.18
CA ILE A 521 -9.76 33.92 19.62
C ILE A 521 -8.81 34.79 18.79
N GLU A 522 -9.37 35.59 17.88
CA GLU A 522 -8.61 36.44 16.96
C GLU A 522 -8.72 37.94 17.31
N LYS A 523 -9.77 38.34 18.07
CA LYS A 523 -10.10 39.73 18.38
C LYS A 523 -10.36 39.91 19.86
N GLU A 524 -10.00 41.11 20.37
CA GLU A 524 -10.27 41.53 21.76
C GLU A 524 -11.74 41.42 22.14
N GLU A 525 -12.63 41.79 21.21
CA GLU A 525 -14.10 41.73 21.41
C GLU A 525 -14.55 40.27 21.67
N TRP A 526 -13.93 39.29 20.99
CA TRP A 526 -14.24 37.88 21.21
C TRP A 526 -13.77 37.42 22.57
N ALA A 527 -12.54 37.84 22.97
CA ALA A 527 -12.00 37.54 24.28
C ALA A 527 -12.90 38.09 25.41
N CYS A 528 -13.35 39.34 25.28
CA CYS A 528 -14.26 39.93 26.24
C CYS A 528 -15.59 39.15 26.33
N ALA A 529 -16.22 38.84 25.20
CA ALA A 529 -17.47 38.09 25.15
C ALA A 529 -17.32 36.68 25.78
N MET A 530 -16.21 35.99 25.56
CA MET A 530 -15.95 34.67 26.17
C MET A 530 -15.73 34.78 27.69
N LYS A 531 -15.06 35.82 28.17
CA LYS A 531 -14.90 36.07 29.61
C LYS A 531 -16.24 36.34 30.31
N GLU A 532 -17.18 37.06 29.67
CA GLU A 532 -18.51 37.33 30.21
C GLU A 532 -19.33 36.05 30.45
N ILE A 533 -19.11 35.01 29.64
CA ILE A 533 -19.76 33.71 29.78
C ILE A 533 -18.96 32.70 30.62
N HIS A 534 -17.92 33.17 31.31
CA HIS A 534 -17.10 32.43 32.28
C HIS A 534 -16.35 31.21 31.71
N VAL A 535 -15.71 31.33 30.54
CA VAL A 535 -14.84 30.31 30.04
C VAL A 535 -13.56 30.18 30.91
N ASP A 536 -13.00 28.99 31.02
CA ASP A 536 -11.82 28.76 31.86
C ASP A 536 -10.52 29.14 31.16
N TYR A 537 -10.38 28.74 29.90
CA TYR A 537 -9.17 28.91 29.12
C TYR A 537 -9.47 29.47 27.72
N MET A 538 -8.49 30.15 27.15
CA MET A 538 -8.59 30.76 25.82
C MET A 538 -7.29 30.56 25.04
N GLN A 539 -7.43 30.29 23.74
CA GLN A 539 -6.35 30.13 22.79
C GLN A 539 -6.71 30.80 21.46
N GLY A 540 -5.76 31.44 20.81
CA GLY A 540 -6.01 32.05 19.50
C GLY A 540 -4.93 33.03 19.08
N TYR A 541 -5.04 33.53 17.84
CA TYR A 541 -4.04 34.43 17.26
C TYR A 541 -3.95 35.79 17.94
N LEU A 542 -4.95 36.17 18.69
CA LEU A 542 -4.89 37.36 19.54
C LEU A 542 -3.74 37.27 20.57
N TYR A 543 -3.56 36.10 21.14
CA TYR A 543 -2.57 35.85 22.19
C TYR A 543 -1.21 35.41 21.64
N GLY A 544 -1.22 34.73 20.49
CA GLY A 544 -0.02 34.30 19.79
C GLY A 544 -0.30 33.25 18.73
N ARG A 545 0.46 33.33 17.65
CA ARG A 545 0.49 32.26 16.65
C ARG A 545 1.41 31.14 17.13
N PRO A 546 1.21 29.89 16.70
CA PRO A 546 2.19 28.84 16.92
C PRO A 546 3.58 29.27 16.45
N CYS A 547 4.59 29.16 17.31
CA CYS A 547 5.96 29.54 17.00
C CYS A 547 6.96 28.51 17.55
N GLU A 548 8.18 28.59 17.03
CA GLU A 548 9.31 27.76 17.47
C GLU A 548 9.60 27.96 18.96
N LYS A 549 10.17 26.91 19.57
CA LYS A 549 10.55 26.90 21.00
C LYS A 549 11.31 28.14 21.43
N GLY A 550 12.37 28.55 20.69
CA GLY A 550 13.19 29.69 21.03
C GLY A 550 12.41 31.01 21.02
N VAL A 551 11.54 31.19 20.05
CA VAL A 551 10.64 32.35 19.94
C VAL A 551 9.63 32.35 21.08
N PHE A 552 9.06 31.20 21.42
CA PHE A 552 8.11 31.07 22.52
C PHE A 552 8.74 31.43 23.87
N LEU A 553 9.92 30.89 24.16
CA LEU A 553 10.68 31.22 25.38
C LEU A 553 11.01 32.72 25.50
N ASN A 554 11.38 33.35 24.38
CA ASN A 554 11.66 34.79 24.37
C ASN A 554 10.43 35.67 24.61
N ASN A 555 9.27 35.23 24.08
CA ASN A 555 8.03 36.01 24.19
C ASN A 555 7.33 35.85 25.55
N TYR A 556 7.43 34.67 26.16
CA TYR A 556 6.59 34.28 27.30
C TYR A 556 7.40 33.79 28.53
N GLY A 557 8.70 33.61 28.42
CA GLY A 557 9.62 33.23 29.49
C GLY A 557 10.19 34.43 30.28
N ILE A 558 9.40 35.50 30.47
CA ILE A 558 9.86 36.74 31.15
C ILE A 558 9.29 36.80 32.56
#